data_6b4c6b50c2ad9c4542b551651d2c2c8d
#
_entry.id   6b4c6b50c2ad9c4542b551651d2c2c8d
#
_cell.length_a   1.000
_cell.length_b   1.000
_cell.length_c   1.000
_cell.angle_alpha   90.00
_cell.angle_beta   90.00
_cell.angle_gamma   90.00
#
_symmetry.space_group_name_H-M   'P 1'
#
loop_
_entity.id
_entity.type
_entity.pdbx_description
1 polymer ?
#
loop_
_entity_poly.entity_id
_entity_poly.type
_entity_poly.pdbx_seq_one_letter_code
_entity_poly.pdbx_strand_id
1 'polypeptide(L)'
;MKFVENIESKNVAKKIANWEYPSPYDIYNMNGDKETIKEILNEDYYPYIYNDLIIGYFCYGDPAQVPTENPEICADVEYLDIGVGLNPKLCGEGRGYNFFSKAVDAAFEIHEIKNYRLTVAKFNERAIKVYLKYGFREENEFQRDNDGKKTNFITMTFN
;
A
#
# COMPACT_ATOMS: atom_id res chain seq x y z
N MET A 1 12.22 0.96 -16.24
CA MET A 1 11.63 1.90 -15.29
C MET A 1 12.52 1.99 -14.07
N LYS A 2 12.80 3.21 -13.62
CA LYS A 2 13.61 3.41 -12.42
C LYS A 2 12.71 3.65 -11.22
N PHE A 3 12.77 2.76 -10.25
CA PHE A 3 12.04 2.88 -9.02
C PHE A 3 12.88 3.34 -7.86
N VAL A 4 13.97 3.94 -8.14
CA VAL A 4 15.11 3.75 -7.30
C VAL A 4 15.27 4.78 -6.21
N GLU A 5 14.39 5.74 -6.10
CA GLU A 5 14.57 6.79 -5.12
C GLU A 5 13.36 6.93 -4.23
N ASN A 6 13.58 6.96 -2.92
CA ASN A 6 12.57 7.28 -1.95
C ASN A 6 11.95 8.65 -2.26
N ILE A 7 10.77 8.89 -1.69
CA ILE A 7 10.16 10.21 -1.78
C ILE A 7 11.03 11.19 -0.97
N GLU A 8 11.73 12.05 -1.66
CA GLU A 8 12.54 13.10 -1.04
C GLU A 8 11.86 14.47 -1.14
N SER A 9 10.95 14.64 -2.09
CA SER A 9 10.24 15.89 -2.28
C SER A 9 9.13 16.06 -1.25
N LYS A 10 9.26 17.09 -0.42
CA LYS A 10 8.21 17.47 0.54
C LYS A 10 6.89 17.78 -0.17
N ASN A 11 6.95 18.36 -1.37
CA ASN A 11 5.78 18.67 -2.17
C ASN A 11 5.04 17.39 -2.62
N VAL A 12 5.78 16.38 -3.08
CA VAL A 12 5.22 15.07 -3.45
C VAL A 12 4.61 14.39 -2.22
N ALA A 13 5.33 14.36 -1.11
CA ALA A 13 4.83 13.77 0.13
C ALA A 13 3.55 14.44 0.60
N LYS A 14 3.49 15.77 0.51
CA LYS A 14 2.31 16.54 0.91
C LYS A 14 1.10 16.20 0.05
N LYS A 15 1.30 16.08 -1.26
CA LYS A 15 0.22 15.70 -2.19
C LYS A 15 -0.33 14.32 -1.86
N ILE A 16 0.55 13.35 -1.67
CA ILE A 16 0.15 11.98 -1.32
C ILE A 16 -0.59 11.93 0.02
N ALA A 17 -0.07 12.62 1.03
CA ALA A 17 -0.65 12.63 2.37
C ALA A 17 -2.06 13.27 2.40
N ASN A 18 -2.39 14.08 1.42
CA ASN A 18 -3.68 14.77 1.33
C ASN A 18 -4.64 14.15 0.31
N TRP A 19 -4.30 13.02 -0.27
CA TRP A 19 -5.23 12.33 -1.17
C TRP A 19 -6.49 11.89 -0.41
N GLU A 20 -7.64 12.09 -1.04
CA GLU A 20 -8.93 11.70 -0.48
C GLU A 20 -9.62 10.68 -1.39
N TYR A 21 -9.98 9.56 -0.80
CA TYR A 21 -10.72 8.51 -1.49
C TYR A 21 -12.19 8.58 -1.07
N PRO A 22 -13.13 8.29 -2.00
CA PRO A 22 -14.54 8.27 -1.65
C PRO A 22 -14.89 7.09 -0.74
N SER A 23 -15.93 7.25 0.07
CA SER A 23 -16.45 6.14 0.88
C SER A 23 -16.82 4.95 -0.02
N PRO A 24 -16.53 3.70 0.38
CA PRO A 24 -15.98 3.27 1.66
C PRO A 24 -14.45 3.25 1.72
N TYR A 25 -13.76 3.72 0.68
CA TYR A 25 -12.30 3.67 0.57
C TYR A 25 -11.60 4.78 1.38
N ASP A 26 -12.36 5.65 2.00
CA ASP A 26 -11.82 6.73 2.82
C ASP A 26 -11.06 6.23 4.06
N ILE A 27 -11.18 4.95 4.41
CA ILE A 27 -10.32 4.33 5.44
C ILE A 27 -8.83 4.37 5.07
N TYR A 28 -8.52 4.52 3.79
CA TYR A 28 -7.13 4.61 3.32
C TYR A 28 -6.61 6.05 3.31
N ASN A 29 -7.45 7.03 3.63
CA ASN A 29 -7.01 8.42 3.68
C ASN A 29 -5.96 8.60 4.77
N MET A 30 -4.90 9.30 4.42
CA MET A 30 -3.90 9.73 5.38
C MET A 30 -4.34 11.05 5.99
N ASN A 31 -3.71 11.43 7.10
CA ASN A 31 -4.08 12.62 7.84
C ASN A 31 -3.52 13.92 7.25
N GLY A 32 -2.63 13.94 6.34
CA GLY A 32 -2.06 15.15 5.75
C GLY A 32 -1.32 16.08 6.72
N ASP A 33 -1.11 15.66 7.96
CA ASP A 33 -0.42 16.46 8.97
C ASP A 33 1.11 16.33 8.85
N LYS A 34 1.82 17.10 9.68
CA LYS A 34 3.29 17.11 9.65
C LYS A 34 3.90 15.76 9.97
N GLU A 35 3.30 15.01 10.86
CA GLU A 35 3.78 13.67 11.26
C GLU A 35 3.69 12.70 10.08
N THR A 36 2.58 12.69 9.37
CA THR A 36 2.37 11.84 8.20
C THR A 36 3.34 12.19 7.07
N ILE A 37 3.51 13.48 6.80
CA ILE A 37 4.46 13.95 5.78
C ILE A 37 5.88 13.53 6.14
N LYS A 38 6.26 13.66 7.41
CA LYS A 38 7.57 13.26 7.92
C LYS A 38 7.78 11.74 7.77
N GLU A 39 6.75 10.95 8.06
CA GLU A 39 6.78 9.51 7.89
C GLU A 39 7.07 9.13 6.42
N ILE A 40 6.33 9.74 5.49
CA ILE A 40 6.51 9.48 4.06
C ILE A 40 7.95 9.82 3.62
N LEU A 41 8.52 10.89 4.15
CA LEU A 41 9.87 11.33 3.79
C LEU A 41 10.98 10.47 4.41
N ASN A 42 10.72 9.81 5.54
CA ASN A 42 11.74 9.09 6.31
C ASN A 42 11.61 7.57 6.26
N GLU A 43 10.46 7.05 5.84
CA GLU A 43 10.22 5.61 5.74
C GLU A 43 10.41 5.12 4.31
N ASP A 44 10.13 3.86 4.08
CA ASP A 44 10.39 3.18 2.81
C ASP A 44 9.24 3.42 1.80
N TYR A 45 9.09 4.68 1.36
CA TYR A 45 8.10 5.13 0.40
C TYR A 45 8.74 5.53 -0.92
N TYR A 46 8.10 5.14 -2.04
CA TYR A 46 8.58 5.41 -3.40
C TYR A 46 7.46 5.95 -4.26
N PRO A 47 7.66 7.05 -4.98
CA PRO A 47 6.64 7.58 -5.87
C PRO A 47 6.69 6.87 -7.22
N TYR A 48 5.54 6.68 -7.83
CA TYR A 48 5.45 6.27 -9.23
C TYR A 48 4.92 7.46 -10.04
N ILE A 49 5.82 8.08 -10.79
CA ILE A 49 5.53 9.31 -11.53
C ILE A 49 5.68 9.02 -13.02
N TYR A 50 4.72 9.48 -13.81
CA TYR A 50 4.74 9.38 -15.25
C TYR A 50 4.23 10.69 -15.87
N ASN A 51 5.01 11.30 -16.76
CA ASN A 51 4.70 12.59 -17.37
C ASN A 51 4.32 13.66 -16.33
N ASP A 52 5.14 13.80 -15.30
CA ASP A 52 4.98 14.76 -14.19
C ASP A 52 3.71 14.55 -13.35
N LEU A 53 2.96 13.47 -13.59
CA LEU A 53 1.80 13.12 -12.80
C LEU A 53 2.18 12.02 -11.80
N ILE A 54 1.81 12.22 -10.53
CA ILE A 54 1.98 11.18 -9.51
C ILE A 54 0.87 10.15 -9.73
N ILE A 55 1.24 9.02 -10.31
CA ILE A 55 0.31 7.90 -10.56
C ILE A 55 -0.07 7.23 -9.25
N GLY A 56 0.91 7.07 -8.36
CA GLY A 56 0.73 6.43 -7.08
C GLY A 56 2.01 6.37 -6.28
N TYR A 57 1.99 5.59 -5.22
CA TYR A 57 3.18 5.33 -4.43
C TYR A 57 3.24 3.86 -4.04
N PHE A 58 4.45 3.42 -3.71
CA PHE A 58 4.71 2.12 -3.12
C PHE A 58 5.37 2.31 -1.76
N CYS A 59 5.05 1.46 -0.80
CA CYS A 59 5.78 1.42 0.46
C CYS A 59 6.01 -0.03 0.87
N TYR A 60 7.05 -0.26 1.64
CA TYR A 60 7.48 -1.60 2.00
C TYR A 60 7.83 -1.68 3.47
N GLY A 61 7.65 -2.87 4.05
CA GLY A 61 7.97 -3.11 5.44
C GLY A 61 6.93 -2.53 6.40
N ASP A 62 7.39 -1.97 7.51
CA ASP A 62 6.51 -1.47 8.58
C ASP A 62 5.43 -0.49 8.10
N PRO A 63 5.73 0.50 7.24
CA PRO A 63 4.70 1.41 6.78
C PRO A 63 3.59 0.76 5.96
N ALA A 64 3.83 -0.43 5.42
CA ALA A 64 2.83 -1.16 4.65
C ALA A 64 1.89 -2.00 5.53
N GLN A 65 2.19 -2.14 6.80
CA GLN A 65 1.37 -2.94 7.72
C GLN A 65 0.21 -2.13 8.27
N VAL A 66 -0.95 -2.78 8.41
CA VAL A 66 -2.08 -2.21 9.14
C VAL A 66 -1.95 -2.62 10.61
N PRO A 67 -2.04 -1.67 11.56
CA PRO A 67 -1.96 -2.01 12.97
C PRO A 67 -2.97 -3.07 13.37
N THR A 68 -2.52 -4.08 14.12
CA THR A 68 -3.35 -5.18 14.59
C THR A 68 -3.00 -5.53 16.03
N GLU A 69 -3.97 -6.05 16.79
CA GLU A 69 -3.75 -6.58 18.13
C GLU A 69 -3.10 -7.97 18.10
N ASN A 70 -3.01 -8.57 16.92
CA ASN A 70 -2.40 -9.87 16.70
C ASN A 70 -1.06 -9.72 15.97
N PRO A 71 0.02 -9.37 16.69
CA PRO A 71 1.30 -9.08 16.03
C PRO A 71 1.89 -10.26 15.26
N GLU A 72 1.51 -11.49 15.58
CA GLU A 72 1.96 -12.68 14.88
C GLU A 72 1.51 -12.73 13.42
N ILE A 73 0.46 -11.99 13.04
CA ILE A 73 -0.06 -11.99 11.67
C ILE A 73 0.98 -11.45 10.68
N CYS A 74 1.81 -10.50 11.11
CA CYS A 74 2.85 -9.89 10.27
C CYS A 74 4.25 -10.14 10.83
N ALA A 75 4.45 -11.18 11.64
CA ALA A 75 5.72 -11.45 12.31
C ALA A 75 6.73 -12.20 11.43
N ASP A 76 6.29 -12.85 10.35
CA ASP A 76 7.18 -13.62 9.50
C ASP A 76 8.06 -12.70 8.67
N VAL A 77 9.35 -12.65 9.06
CA VAL A 77 10.35 -11.77 8.42
C VAL A 77 10.80 -12.24 7.04
N GLU A 78 10.41 -13.45 6.62
CA GLU A 78 10.72 -13.92 5.27
C GLU A 78 9.84 -13.25 4.21
N TYR A 79 8.73 -12.65 4.62
CA TYR A 79 7.84 -11.91 3.73
C TYR A 79 8.10 -10.41 3.84
N LEU A 80 8.17 -9.76 2.69
CA LEU A 80 8.20 -8.30 2.62
C LEU A 80 6.77 -7.79 2.50
N ASP A 81 6.37 -6.91 3.40
CA ASP A 81 5.06 -6.26 3.31
C ASP A 81 5.07 -5.20 2.22
N ILE A 82 4.05 -5.20 1.36
CA ILE A 82 3.87 -4.24 0.27
C ILE A 82 2.60 -3.44 0.52
N GLY A 83 2.74 -2.12 0.46
CA GLY A 83 1.61 -1.21 0.44
C GLY A 83 1.63 -0.38 -0.83
N VAL A 84 0.45 -0.09 -1.36
CA VAL A 84 0.31 0.71 -2.56
C VAL A 84 -0.82 1.72 -2.39
N GLY A 85 -0.65 2.89 -3.00
CA GLY A 85 -1.71 3.88 -3.09
C GLY A 85 -1.78 4.41 -4.51
N LEU A 86 -2.91 4.19 -5.18
CA LEU A 86 -3.16 4.75 -6.50
C LEU A 86 -3.80 6.12 -6.34
N ASN A 87 -3.37 7.08 -7.16
CA ASN A 87 -3.96 8.42 -7.16
C ASN A 87 -5.50 8.29 -7.27
N PRO A 88 -6.27 8.92 -6.37
CA PRO A 88 -7.72 8.79 -6.38
C PRO A 88 -8.38 9.10 -7.72
N LYS A 89 -7.81 10.00 -8.48
CA LYS A 89 -8.31 10.38 -9.82
C LYS A 89 -8.15 9.26 -10.84
N LEU A 90 -7.32 8.27 -10.56
CA LEU A 90 -7.00 7.17 -11.48
C LEU A 90 -7.62 5.84 -11.06
N CYS A 91 -8.30 5.80 -9.92
CA CYS A 91 -8.95 4.60 -9.43
C CYS A 91 -10.18 4.24 -10.28
N GLY A 92 -10.47 2.94 -10.35
CA GLY A 92 -11.67 2.44 -11.03
C GLY A 92 -11.60 2.42 -12.55
N GLU A 93 -10.43 2.62 -13.13
CA GLU A 93 -10.24 2.68 -14.59
C GLU A 93 -9.44 1.50 -15.16
N GLY A 94 -9.37 0.40 -14.41
CA GLY A 94 -8.69 -0.81 -14.86
C GLY A 94 -7.17 -0.76 -14.79
N ARG A 95 -6.60 0.23 -14.10
CA ARG A 95 -5.14 0.41 -14.01
C ARG A 95 -4.50 -0.37 -12.86
N GLY A 96 -5.31 -0.93 -11.97
CA GLY A 96 -4.81 -1.52 -10.72
C GLY A 96 -3.80 -2.62 -10.92
N TYR A 97 -4.05 -3.55 -11.83
CA TYR A 97 -3.16 -4.69 -12.03
C TYR A 97 -1.78 -4.26 -12.53
N ASN A 98 -1.74 -3.42 -13.54
CA ASN A 98 -0.47 -2.94 -14.10
C ASN A 98 0.30 -2.13 -13.06
N PHE A 99 -0.39 -1.27 -12.32
CA PHE A 99 0.19 -0.48 -11.24
C PHE A 99 0.78 -1.38 -10.14
N PHE A 100 0.02 -2.37 -9.70
CA PHE A 100 0.46 -3.30 -8.66
C PHE A 100 1.66 -4.13 -9.12
N SER A 101 1.66 -4.57 -10.38
CA SER A 101 2.79 -5.30 -10.95
C SER A 101 4.08 -4.49 -10.87
N LYS A 102 3.98 -3.17 -11.09
CA LYS A 102 5.13 -2.28 -10.94
C LYS A 102 5.62 -2.21 -9.50
N ALA A 103 4.70 -2.24 -8.53
CA ALA A 103 5.06 -2.25 -7.12
C ALA A 103 5.85 -3.51 -6.74
N VAL A 104 5.47 -4.67 -7.28
CA VAL A 104 6.18 -5.92 -7.02
C VAL A 104 7.54 -5.94 -7.71
N ASP A 105 7.61 -5.46 -8.95
CA ASP A 105 8.90 -5.32 -9.65
C ASP A 105 9.87 -4.45 -8.86
N ALA A 106 9.37 -3.32 -8.35
CA ALA A 106 10.17 -2.42 -7.52
C ALA A 106 10.62 -3.06 -6.21
N ALA A 107 9.74 -3.85 -5.59
CA ALA A 107 10.06 -4.57 -4.36
C ALA A 107 11.27 -5.49 -4.56
N PHE A 108 11.28 -6.24 -5.64
CA PHE A 108 12.41 -7.12 -5.95
C PHE A 108 13.67 -6.33 -6.28
N GLU A 109 13.55 -5.25 -7.05
CA GLU A 109 14.70 -4.40 -7.41
C GLU A 109 15.35 -3.79 -6.17
N ILE A 110 14.55 -3.33 -5.22
CA ILE A 110 15.05 -2.59 -4.05
C ILE A 110 15.50 -3.54 -2.93
N HIS A 111 14.72 -4.57 -2.64
CA HIS A 111 14.91 -5.43 -1.45
C HIS A 111 15.44 -6.81 -1.75
N GLU A 112 15.41 -7.27 -3.01
CA GLU A 112 15.86 -8.60 -3.44
C GLU A 112 15.14 -9.75 -2.70
N ILE A 113 13.94 -9.51 -2.20
CA ILE A 113 13.07 -10.49 -1.57
C ILE A 113 12.00 -10.91 -2.57
N LYS A 114 11.66 -12.20 -2.60
CA LYS A 114 10.69 -12.76 -3.54
C LYS A 114 9.38 -13.18 -2.89
N ASN A 115 9.32 -13.17 -1.57
CA ASN A 115 8.12 -13.53 -0.82
C ASN A 115 7.45 -12.25 -0.34
N TYR A 116 6.19 -12.07 -0.69
CA TYR A 116 5.48 -10.83 -0.42
C TYR A 116 4.21 -11.08 0.37
N ARG A 117 3.88 -10.12 1.21
CA ARG A 117 2.62 -10.10 1.94
C ARG A 117 2.01 -8.72 1.78
N LEU A 118 0.69 -8.67 1.77
CA LEU A 118 -0.04 -7.41 1.80
C LEU A 118 -1.23 -7.54 2.73
N THR A 119 -1.76 -6.40 3.14
CA THR A 119 -2.97 -6.33 3.97
C THR A 119 -3.98 -5.45 3.24
N VAL A 120 -5.20 -5.92 3.12
CA VAL A 120 -6.26 -5.23 2.38
C VAL A 120 -7.58 -5.33 3.14
N ALA A 121 -8.39 -4.29 3.09
CA ALA A 121 -9.74 -4.33 3.67
C ALA A 121 -10.57 -5.37 2.92
N LYS A 122 -11.30 -6.19 3.67
CA LYS A 122 -12.10 -7.29 3.10
C LYS A 122 -13.15 -6.81 2.12
N PHE A 123 -13.71 -5.61 2.32
CA PHE A 123 -14.70 -5.04 1.40
C PHE A 123 -14.11 -4.58 0.07
N ASN A 124 -12.79 -4.43 -0.02
CA ASN A 124 -12.10 -3.91 -1.21
C ASN A 124 -11.93 -4.99 -2.27
N GLU A 125 -13.06 -5.42 -2.84
CA GLU A 125 -13.09 -6.50 -3.83
C GLU A 125 -12.27 -6.17 -5.07
N ARG A 126 -12.23 -4.92 -5.45
CA ARG A 126 -11.48 -4.40 -6.59
C ARG A 126 -9.99 -4.71 -6.46
N ALA A 127 -9.42 -4.37 -5.32
CA ALA A 127 -8.00 -4.64 -5.03
C ALA A 127 -7.75 -6.14 -4.87
N ILE A 128 -8.62 -6.84 -4.16
CA ILE A 128 -8.47 -8.29 -3.94
C ILE A 128 -8.40 -9.04 -5.27
N LYS A 129 -9.23 -8.67 -6.25
CA LYS A 129 -9.19 -9.27 -7.59
C LYS A 129 -7.83 -9.07 -8.27
N VAL A 130 -7.25 -7.89 -8.12
CA VAL A 130 -5.91 -7.59 -8.65
C VAL A 130 -4.87 -8.52 -8.02
N TYR A 131 -4.91 -8.66 -6.70
CA TYR A 131 -3.94 -9.46 -5.96
C TYR A 131 -4.08 -10.95 -6.29
N LEU A 132 -5.31 -11.45 -6.35
CA LEU A 132 -5.57 -12.84 -6.77
C LEU A 132 -5.08 -13.10 -8.19
N LYS A 133 -5.33 -12.16 -9.11
CA LYS A 133 -4.86 -12.28 -10.50
C LYS A 133 -3.34 -12.34 -10.58
N TYR A 134 -2.65 -11.59 -9.73
CA TYR A 134 -1.19 -11.62 -9.67
C TYR A 134 -0.67 -12.96 -9.17
N GLY A 135 -1.40 -13.64 -8.31
CA GLY A 135 -1.03 -14.92 -7.72
C GLY A 135 -0.96 -14.94 -6.21
N PHE A 136 -1.38 -13.86 -5.56
CA PHE A 136 -1.50 -13.83 -4.10
C PHE A 136 -2.68 -14.69 -3.66
N ARG A 137 -2.63 -15.18 -2.42
CA ARG A 137 -3.71 -15.97 -1.82
C ARG A 137 -3.96 -15.48 -0.40
N GLU A 138 -5.19 -15.62 0.04
CA GLU A 138 -5.59 -15.23 1.39
C GLU A 138 -4.90 -16.10 2.43
N GLU A 139 -4.49 -15.49 3.54
CA GLU A 139 -3.83 -16.21 4.62
C GLU A 139 -4.51 -16.01 5.96
N ASN A 140 -4.66 -14.78 6.41
CA ASN A 140 -5.27 -14.46 7.70
C ASN A 140 -6.33 -13.38 7.57
N GLU A 141 -7.21 -13.32 8.54
CA GLU A 141 -8.19 -12.25 8.66
C GLU A 141 -8.13 -11.68 10.07
N PHE A 142 -8.29 -10.37 10.20
CA PHE A 142 -8.39 -9.72 11.50
C PHE A 142 -9.31 -8.52 11.42
N GLN A 143 -9.81 -8.10 12.58
CA GLN A 143 -10.68 -6.94 12.69
C GLN A 143 -9.95 -5.82 13.42
N ARG A 144 -10.13 -4.60 12.92
CA ARG A 144 -9.62 -3.40 13.55
C ARG A 144 -10.78 -2.49 13.92
N ASP A 145 -10.79 -2.01 15.15
CA ASP A 145 -11.74 -1.02 15.63
C ASP A 145 -11.10 0.37 15.53
N ASN A 146 -11.71 1.25 14.75
CA ASN A 146 -11.25 2.62 14.58
C ASN A 146 -12.39 3.55 14.95
N ASP A 147 -12.35 4.13 16.17
CA ASP A 147 -13.36 5.03 16.72
C ASP A 147 -14.78 4.44 16.66
N GLY A 148 -14.90 3.18 17.08
CA GLY A 148 -16.18 2.48 17.12
C GLY A 148 -16.62 1.86 15.79
N LYS A 149 -15.89 2.14 14.70
CA LYS A 149 -16.14 1.52 13.40
C LYS A 149 -15.19 0.33 13.21
N LYS A 150 -15.77 -0.85 13.08
CA LYS A 150 -15.01 -2.09 12.88
C LYS A 150 -14.81 -2.36 11.40
N THR A 151 -13.57 -2.63 11.02
CA THR A 151 -13.22 -2.98 9.65
C THR A 151 -12.49 -4.32 9.65
N ASN A 152 -12.91 -5.23 8.78
CA ASN A 152 -12.22 -6.50 8.59
C ASN A 152 -11.14 -6.35 7.54
N PHE A 153 -9.94 -6.85 7.86
CA PHE A 153 -8.80 -6.90 6.95
C PHE A 153 -8.38 -8.33 6.71
N ILE A 154 -7.86 -8.58 5.54
CA ILE A 154 -7.20 -9.85 5.23
C ILE A 154 -5.75 -9.61 4.88
N THR A 155 -4.90 -10.57 5.23
CA THR A 155 -3.55 -10.62 4.70
C THR A 155 -3.51 -11.60 3.53
N MET A 156 -2.71 -11.27 2.54
CA MET A 156 -2.51 -12.11 1.37
C MET A 156 -1.01 -12.29 1.15
N THR A 157 -0.62 -13.47 0.70
CA THR A 157 0.80 -13.80 0.50
C THR A 157 1.04 -14.33 -0.90
N PHE A 158 2.28 -14.12 -1.33
CA PHE A 158 2.82 -14.63 -2.59
C PHE A 158 4.23 -15.17 -2.36
N ASN A 159 4.45 -16.40 -2.79
CA ASN A 159 5.78 -17.02 -2.72
C ASN A 159 6.01 -18.00 -3.86
#